data_45bd62a880c4bdbe6d07364909ad1a5e
#
_entry.id   45bd62a880c4bdbe6d07364909ad1a5e
#
_cell.length_a   1.000
_cell.length_b   1.000
_cell.length_c   1.000
_cell.angle_alpha   90.00
_cell.angle_beta   90.00
_cell.angle_gamma   90.00
#
_symmetry.space_group_name_H-M   'P 1'
#
loop_
_entity.id
_entity.type
_entity.pdbx_description
1 polymer ?
#
loop_
_entity_poly.entity_id
_entity_poly.type
_entity_poly.pdbx_seq_one_letter_code
_entity_poly.pdbx_strand_id
1 'polypeptide(L)'
;LVFPVAGAGCNDDMACNYNPLDEGDGDCIFPAEFYDCDGCLNDTDGDGVCDELEVVGCTSPTANNFSPAATDEGPCEYVNGLCTGLSYDLVASDPLGTGQSTYRIYANFSSSDVEVTAVYGTDTEPWLLEGDAPFYQDSFGSDFGGSVNPLLFGAFPTLQYDTWWTIGAEPGDDDGLNSAFDAALTSFDDWNNDGVFVVNTFIGGSLFIVPGANGQGNPINGRVLLAQVTTSGAASALINIQYRDASQESFQAAGMPLVFPVAGAGCNNELACNYNPEAEGDADCVFPETYYNCDGCINDADGDGVCDELEVEGCTLDLACNFDINATEDDGSCEFPAQYYTCDGCINDADGDGVCDELEVPGCTDAMAC
;
A
#
# COMPACT_ATOMS: atom_id res chain seq x y z
N LEU A 1 39.57 7.11 -34.97
CA LEU A 1 39.30 5.74 -35.41
C LEU A 1 40.66 5.02 -35.48
N VAL A 2 41.05 4.35 -34.39
CA VAL A 2 42.16 3.40 -34.41
C VAL A 2 41.56 2.07 -34.86
N PHE A 3 41.90 1.65 -36.05
CA PHE A 3 41.52 0.29 -36.48
C PHE A 3 42.36 -0.71 -35.66
N PRO A 4 41.74 -1.77 -35.12
CA PRO A 4 42.50 -2.82 -34.45
C PRO A 4 43.53 -3.38 -35.42
N VAL A 5 44.79 -3.48 -34.98
CA VAL A 5 45.87 -4.10 -35.72
C VAL A 5 45.54 -5.59 -35.82
N ALA A 6 45.49 -6.15 -37.03
CA ALA A 6 45.32 -7.58 -37.21
C ALA A 6 46.47 -8.30 -36.49
N GLY A 7 46.15 -9.14 -35.51
CA GLY A 7 47.12 -9.86 -34.68
C GLY A 7 47.13 -9.47 -33.19
N ALA A 8 46.17 -8.64 -32.72
CA ALA A 8 46.01 -8.30 -31.31
C ALA A 8 44.70 -8.86 -30.78
N GLY A 9 44.64 -10.13 -30.50
CA GLY A 9 43.46 -10.81 -29.92
C GLY A 9 43.90 -12.02 -29.11
N CYS A 10 42.95 -12.81 -28.70
CA CYS A 10 43.12 -13.95 -27.82
C CYS A 10 42.61 -15.23 -28.48
N ASN A 11 43.42 -16.26 -28.50
CA ASN A 11 43.06 -17.60 -29.04
C ASN A 11 42.60 -18.56 -27.94
N ASP A 12 42.36 -18.06 -26.74
CA ASP A 12 41.76 -18.84 -25.66
C ASP A 12 40.23 -18.69 -25.71
N ASP A 13 39.50 -19.81 -25.85
CA ASP A 13 38.04 -19.82 -25.98
C ASP A 13 37.28 -19.44 -24.68
N MET A 14 37.98 -19.32 -23.56
CA MET A 14 37.46 -18.83 -22.31
C MET A 14 37.58 -17.31 -22.13
N ALA A 15 38.26 -16.62 -23.04
CA ALA A 15 38.43 -15.17 -22.97
C ALA A 15 37.30 -14.43 -23.64
N CYS A 16 36.89 -13.28 -23.07
CA CYS A 16 35.81 -12.45 -23.60
C CYS A 16 36.14 -11.78 -24.95
N ASN A 17 37.41 -11.68 -25.27
CA ASN A 17 37.90 -11.18 -26.56
C ASN A 17 38.43 -12.30 -27.48
N TYR A 18 37.84 -13.53 -27.34
CA TYR A 18 38.22 -14.67 -28.15
C TYR A 18 38.12 -14.41 -29.65
N ASN A 19 39.21 -14.73 -30.36
CA ASN A 19 39.25 -14.68 -31.81
C ASN A 19 40.05 -15.91 -32.33
N PRO A 20 39.39 -16.90 -32.93
CA PRO A 20 40.05 -18.16 -33.39
C PRO A 20 41.07 -17.96 -34.53
N LEU A 21 41.17 -16.74 -35.06
CA LEU A 21 42.13 -16.41 -36.13
C LEU A 21 43.38 -15.74 -35.59
N ASP A 22 43.52 -15.54 -34.31
CA ASP A 22 44.69 -14.98 -33.67
C ASP A 22 45.75 -16.05 -33.38
N GLU A 23 47.04 -15.68 -33.52
CA GLU A 23 48.16 -16.60 -33.31
C GLU A 23 48.82 -16.47 -31.94
N GLY A 24 48.19 -15.78 -30.95
CA GLY A 24 48.79 -15.54 -29.63
C GLY A 24 47.82 -15.31 -28.47
N ASP A 25 48.30 -15.60 -27.26
CA ASP A 25 47.52 -15.48 -26.00
C ASP A 25 47.92 -14.22 -25.23
N GLY A 26 48.48 -13.22 -25.89
CA GLY A 26 49.14 -12.08 -25.22
C GLY A 26 48.19 -11.04 -24.60
N ASP A 27 46.96 -10.94 -25.10
CA ASP A 27 45.99 -9.89 -24.72
C ASP A 27 44.63 -10.47 -24.35
N CYS A 28 44.60 -11.68 -23.78
CA CYS A 28 43.36 -12.34 -23.33
C CYS A 28 42.72 -11.57 -22.16
N ILE A 29 41.44 -11.25 -22.33
CA ILE A 29 40.62 -10.63 -21.30
C ILE A 29 39.68 -11.70 -20.76
N PHE A 30 39.91 -12.16 -19.52
CA PHE A 30 39.06 -13.12 -18.83
C PHE A 30 38.07 -12.35 -17.97
N PRO A 31 36.85 -12.91 -17.79
CA PRO A 31 35.89 -12.34 -16.86
C PRO A 31 36.45 -12.37 -15.44
N ALA A 32 36.07 -11.38 -14.64
CA ALA A 32 36.36 -11.37 -13.20
C ALA A 32 35.58 -12.47 -12.48
N GLU A 33 35.90 -12.68 -11.21
CA GLU A 33 35.15 -13.58 -10.35
C GLU A 33 33.68 -13.10 -10.30
N PHE A 34 32.71 -14.00 -10.43
CA PHE A 34 31.26 -13.80 -10.52
C PHE A 34 30.75 -13.18 -11.83
N TYR A 35 31.62 -12.94 -12.82
CA TYR A 35 31.26 -12.42 -14.13
C TYR A 35 31.49 -13.46 -15.23
N ASP A 36 30.71 -13.41 -16.29
CA ASP A 36 31.01 -13.95 -17.59
C ASP A 36 31.31 -12.84 -18.60
N CYS A 37 31.34 -13.16 -19.89
CA CYS A 37 31.65 -12.16 -20.91
C CYS A 37 30.47 -11.26 -21.27
N ASP A 38 29.28 -11.59 -20.82
CA ASP A 38 28.04 -10.86 -21.07
C ASP A 38 27.61 -10.03 -19.85
N GLY A 39 28.17 -10.29 -18.65
CA GLY A 39 27.85 -9.58 -17.43
C GLY A 39 28.03 -10.41 -16.16
N CYS A 40 27.23 -10.18 -15.17
CA CYS A 40 27.16 -10.98 -13.95
C CYS A 40 26.66 -12.41 -14.25
N LEU A 41 27.17 -13.39 -13.50
CA LEU A 41 26.63 -14.77 -13.52
C LEU A 41 25.27 -14.82 -12.83
N ASN A 42 25.13 -14.08 -11.74
CA ASN A 42 23.88 -13.87 -11.01
C ASN A 42 23.72 -12.39 -10.74
N ASP A 43 22.59 -11.79 -11.12
CA ASP A 43 22.24 -10.39 -10.96
C ASP A 43 20.70 -10.34 -10.92
N THR A 44 20.19 -10.55 -9.71
CA THR A 44 18.75 -10.80 -9.48
C THR A 44 17.91 -9.55 -9.71
N ASP A 45 18.44 -8.36 -9.37
CA ASP A 45 17.72 -7.10 -9.51
C ASP A 45 18.07 -6.31 -10.78
N GLY A 46 19.14 -6.74 -11.49
CA GLY A 46 19.53 -6.17 -12.78
C GLY A 46 20.25 -4.84 -12.69
N ASP A 47 20.85 -4.48 -11.54
CA ASP A 47 21.57 -3.22 -11.33
C ASP A 47 23.00 -3.21 -11.88
N GLY A 48 23.50 -4.40 -12.27
CA GLY A 48 24.84 -4.61 -12.83
C GLY A 48 25.91 -4.90 -11.77
N VAL A 49 25.55 -5.07 -10.52
CA VAL A 49 26.37 -5.63 -9.44
C VAL A 49 25.95 -7.07 -9.25
N CYS A 50 26.90 -8.00 -9.22
CA CYS A 50 26.54 -9.41 -9.06
C CYS A 50 26.10 -9.70 -7.62
N ASP A 51 25.08 -10.56 -7.43
CA ASP A 51 24.50 -10.93 -6.12
C ASP A 51 25.56 -11.23 -5.05
N GLU A 52 26.68 -11.86 -5.45
CA GLU A 52 27.78 -12.20 -4.53
C GLU A 52 28.65 -10.99 -4.11
N LEU A 53 28.51 -9.86 -4.81
CA LEU A 53 29.24 -8.62 -4.54
C LEU A 53 28.36 -7.55 -3.92
N GLU A 54 27.08 -7.79 -3.80
CA GLU A 54 26.10 -6.89 -3.24
C GLU A 54 26.36 -6.57 -1.76
N VAL A 55 26.15 -5.33 -1.43
CA VAL A 55 26.25 -4.81 -0.06
C VAL A 55 24.89 -4.26 0.36
N VAL A 56 24.16 -5.04 1.12
CA VAL A 56 22.86 -4.61 1.66
C VAL A 56 23.04 -3.47 2.66
N GLY A 57 22.35 -2.37 2.45
CA GLY A 57 22.39 -1.20 3.35
C GLY A 57 21.43 -0.11 2.90
N CYS A 58 21.24 0.91 3.74
CA CYS A 58 20.38 2.02 3.37
C CYS A 58 21.02 2.88 2.26
N THR A 59 20.37 2.95 1.09
CA THR A 59 20.80 3.72 -0.06
C THR A 59 20.29 5.17 -0.06
N SER A 60 19.37 5.53 0.85
CA SER A 60 18.83 6.89 0.98
C SER A 60 19.82 7.84 1.64
N PRO A 61 20.30 8.91 0.93
CA PRO A 61 21.27 9.86 1.49
C PRO A 61 20.77 10.67 2.69
N THR A 62 19.44 10.70 2.91
CA THR A 62 18.79 11.44 3.98
C THR A 62 18.57 10.61 5.24
N ALA A 63 18.79 9.30 5.16
CA ALA A 63 18.67 8.41 6.30
C ALA A 63 19.87 8.51 7.26
N ASN A 64 19.63 8.29 8.56
CA ASN A 64 20.66 8.34 9.59
C ASN A 64 21.72 7.23 9.41
N ASN A 65 21.32 6.09 8.87
CA ASN A 65 22.16 4.93 8.60
C ASN A 65 22.55 4.78 7.13
N PHE A 66 22.54 5.89 6.36
CA PHE A 66 22.97 5.89 4.97
C PHE A 66 24.33 5.21 4.78
N SER A 67 24.40 4.29 3.86
CA SER A 67 25.62 3.58 3.48
C SER A 67 25.98 3.90 2.01
N PRO A 68 26.97 4.76 1.75
CA PRO A 68 27.38 5.07 0.37
C PRO A 68 28.03 3.88 -0.34
N ALA A 69 28.24 2.76 0.35
CA ALA A 69 28.77 1.53 -0.19
C ALA A 69 27.68 0.46 -0.42
N ALA A 70 26.44 0.76 -0.06
CA ALA A 70 25.33 -0.14 -0.35
C ALA A 70 25.04 -0.13 -1.85
N THR A 71 24.93 -1.32 -2.40
CA THR A 71 24.45 -1.60 -3.76
C THR A 71 23.01 -2.06 -3.71
N ASP A 72 22.65 -2.79 -2.67
CA ASP A 72 21.30 -3.27 -2.39
C ASP A 72 20.61 -2.46 -1.32
N GLU A 73 19.29 -2.27 -1.49
CA GLU A 73 18.48 -1.55 -0.54
C GLU A 73 18.24 -2.37 0.73
N GLY A 74 18.73 -1.81 1.85
CA GLY A 74 18.46 -2.30 3.20
C GLY A 74 17.59 -1.31 3.97
N PRO A 75 17.13 -1.69 5.19
CA PRO A 75 16.27 -0.85 6.01
C PRO A 75 16.95 0.49 6.32
N CYS A 76 16.25 1.59 6.01
CA CYS A 76 16.67 2.96 6.30
C CYS A 76 16.10 3.44 7.63
N GLU A 77 16.92 4.17 8.40
CA GLU A 77 16.51 4.83 9.65
C GLU A 77 16.48 6.34 9.41
N TYR A 78 15.29 6.93 9.44
CA TYR A 78 15.12 8.38 9.30
C TYR A 78 15.13 9.09 10.66
N VAL A 79 15.07 10.42 10.64
CA VAL A 79 15.10 11.24 11.85
C VAL A 79 14.15 10.68 12.91
N ASN A 80 14.64 10.48 14.13
CA ASN A 80 14.03 9.80 15.29
C ASN A 80 13.82 8.28 15.20
N GLY A 81 14.15 7.63 14.07
CA GLY A 81 14.06 6.16 13.91
C GLY A 81 12.63 5.59 13.94
N LEU A 82 11.61 6.41 13.77
CA LEU A 82 10.21 5.95 13.77
C LEU A 82 9.76 5.50 12.38
N CYS A 83 10.09 6.25 11.32
CA CYS A 83 9.87 5.81 9.94
C CYS A 83 10.99 4.81 9.55
N THR A 84 10.61 3.67 8.98
CA THR A 84 11.52 2.58 8.60
C THR A 84 11.58 2.34 7.09
N GLY A 85 10.99 3.21 6.30
CA GLY A 85 11.00 3.17 4.84
C GLY A 85 9.66 2.85 4.21
N LEU A 86 9.67 2.39 2.97
CA LEU A 86 8.49 2.03 2.20
C LEU A 86 8.34 0.51 2.08
N SER A 87 7.13 0.06 1.78
CA SER A 87 6.83 -1.30 1.35
C SER A 87 5.67 -1.30 0.38
N TYR A 88 5.44 -2.42 -0.30
CA TYR A 88 4.28 -2.60 -1.15
C TYR A 88 3.60 -3.95 -0.89
N ASP A 89 2.31 -4.04 -1.22
CA ASP A 89 1.56 -5.28 -1.27
C ASP A 89 0.96 -5.44 -2.68
N LEU A 90 0.97 -6.66 -3.23
CA LEU A 90 0.19 -7.01 -4.41
C LEU A 90 -1.28 -7.13 -4.01
N VAL A 91 -2.15 -6.32 -4.59
CA VAL A 91 -3.61 -6.34 -4.37
C VAL A 91 -4.30 -7.31 -5.31
N ALA A 92 -3.95 -7.25 -6.60
CA ALA A 92 -4.54 -8.11 -7.62
C ALA A 92 -3.55 -8.32 -8.78
N SER A 93 -3.45 -9.57 -9.25
CA SER A 93 -2.65 -9.94 -10.41
C SER A 93 -3.51 -9.96 -11.66
N ASP A 94 -3.16 -9.14 -12.64
CA ASP A 94 -3.87 -9.01 -13.92
C ASP A 94 -5.41 -8.89 -13.82
N PRO A 95 -5.96 -8.05 -12.93
CA PRO A 95 -7.40 -7.97 -12.72
C PRO A 95 -8.17 -7.43 -13.93
N LEU A 96 -7.47 -6.77 -14.85
CA LEU A 96 -8.04 -6.17 -16.06
C LEU A 96 -7.90 -7.07 -17.30
N GLY A 97 -7.16 -8.19 -17.21
CA GLY A 97 -6.84 -9.05 -18.34
C GLY A 97 -5.94 -8.38 -19.40
N THR A 98 -5.14 -7.40 -18.98
CA THR A 98 -4.26 -6.59 -19.84
C THR A 98 -2.78 -6.76 -19.52
N GLY A 99 -2.44 -7.64 -18.56
CA GLY A 99 -1.09 -7.83 -18.05
C GLY A 99 -0.67 -6.78 -17.01
N GLN A 100 -1.63 -6.02 -16.46
CA GLN A 100 -1.39 -5.03 -15.41
C GLN A 100 -1.76 -5.62 -14.05
N SER A 101 -0.93 -5.39 -13.05
CA SER A 101 -1.19 -5.77 -11.65
C SER A 101 -1.34 -4.54 -10.78
N THR A 102 -2.11 -4.68 -9.72
CA THR A 102 -2.41 -3.59 -8.78
C THR A 102 -1.61 -3.77 -7.51
N TYR A 103 -0.93 -2.72 -7.09
CA TYR A 103 -0.09 -2.68 -5.89
C TYR A 103 -0.53 -1.54 -4.98
N ARG A 104 -0.32 -1.71 -3.66
CA ARG A 104 -0.47 -0.64 -2.67
C ARG A 104 0.86 -0.32 -2.04
N ILE A 105 1.19 0.95 -1.94
CA ILE A 105 2.45 1.47 -1.38
C ILE A 105 2.19 2.01 0.01
N TYR A 106 3.04 1.65 0.96
CA TYR A 106 2.93 2.02 2.37
C TYR A 106 4.20 2.68 2.88
N ALA A 107 4.05 3.65 3.78
CA ALA A 107 5.11 4.07 4.67
C ALA A 107 5.08 3.23 5.95
N ASN A 108 6.24 2.71 6.35
CA ASN A 108 6.38 1.80 7.48
C ASN A 108 6.87 2.54 8.73
N PHE A 109 6.35 2.17 9.88
CA PHE A 109 6.68 2.78 11.16
C PHE A 109 6.92 1.74 12.26
N SER A 110 7.90 2.03 13.12
CA SER A 110 8.21 1.23 14.31
C SER A 110 7.27 1.52 15.50
N SER A 111 6.40 2.53 15.38
CA SER A 111 5.45 2.95 16.41
C SER A 111 4.08 3.22 15.80
N SER A 112 3.01 2.91 16.55
CA SER A 112 1.64 3.32 16.21
C SER A 112 1.31 4.77 16.58
N ASP A 113 2.14 5.41 17.41
CA ASP A 113 1.92 6.76 17.93
C ASP A 113 2.55 7.82 17.01
N VAL A 114 2.35 7.66 15.71
CA VAL A 114 2.76 8.61 14.68
C VAL A 114 1.57 8.97 13.81
N GLU A 115 1.65 10.08 13.10
CA GLU A 115 0.65 10.51 12.13
C GLU A 115 1.36 11.07 10.90
N VAL A 116 1.19 10.43 9.73
CA VAL A 116 1.65 11.01 8.47
C VAL A 116 0.76 12.19 8.12
N THR A 117 1.36 13.36 7.92
CA THR A 117 0.63 14.60 7.70
C THR A 117 0.76 15.14 6.28
N ALA A 118 1.81 14.76 5.56
CA ALA A 118 1.98 15.12 4.16
C ALA A 118 2.84 14.11 3.39
N VAL A 119 2.57 14.02 2.08
CA VAL A 119 3.48 13.53 1.04
C VAL A 119 3.86 14.73 0.19
N TYR A 120 5.14 14.92 -0.11
CA TYR A 120 5.60 16.14 -0.77
C TYR A 120 6.77 15.91 -1.72
N GLY A 121 7.00 16.89 -2.60
CA GLY A 121 8.18 16.95 -3.46
C GLY A 121 8.64 18.37 -3.73
N THR A 122 9.95 18.54 -3.95
CA THR A 122 10.63 19.79 -4.30
C THR A 122 11.71 19.52 -5.33
N ASP A 123 12.43 20.56 -5.77
CA ASP A 123 13.59 20.41 -6.66
C ASP A 123 14.81 19.73 -6.01
N THR A 124 14.88 19.74 -4.67
CA THR A 124 15.94 19.07 -3.90
C THR A 124 15.54 17.72 -3.33
N GLU A 125 14.26 17.52 -3.14
CA GLU A 125 13.64 16.28 -2.63
C GLU A 125 12.49 15.91 -3.57
N PRO A 126 12.76 15.33 -4.74
CA PRO A 126 11.73 15.01 -5.71
C PRO A 126 10.80 13.91 -5.18
N TRP A 127 9.50 14.04 -5.51
CA TRP A 127 8.52 12.99 -5.32
C TRP A 127 8.24 12.39 -6.70
N LEU A 128 8.52 11.10 -6.86
CA LEU A 128 8.54 10.41 -8.14
C LEU A 128 7.77 9.10 -8.05
N LEU A 129 7.08 8.76 -9.13
CA LEU A 129 6.58 7.43 -9.42
C LEU A 129 6.73 7.22 -10.93
N GLU A 130 7.51 6.25 -11.33
CA GLU A 130 7.79 5.92 -12.73
C GLU A 130 7.47 4.44 -12.99
N GLY A 131 6.82 4.15 -14.10
CA GLY A 131 6.53 2.81 -14.58
C GLY A 131 6.95 2.65 -16.04
N ASP A 132 7.11 1.42 -16.49
CA ASP A 132 7.45 1.08 -17.88
C ASP A 132 6.35 1.46 -18.89
N ALA A 133 5.13 1.73 -18.41
CA ALA A 133 3.96 2.08 -19.19
C ALA A 133 3.03 3.03 -18.39
N PRO A 134 2.07 3.69 -19.07
CA PRO A 134 1.05 4.48 -18.39
C PRO A 134 0.34 3.69 -17.28
N PHE A 135 0.15 4.32 -16.13
CA PHE A 135 -0.62 3.75 -15.05
C PHE A 135 -2.11 3.68 -15.43
N TYR A 136 -2.77 2.63 -14.97
CA TYR A 136 -4.19 2.49 -15.23
C TYR A 136 -4.99 3.57 -14.50
N GLN A 137 -5.87 4.24 -15.26
CA GLN A 137 -6.82 5.22 -14.74
C GLN A 137 -8.23 4.86 -15.25
N ASP A 138 -9.17 4.66 -14.33
CA ASP A 138 -10.56 4.39 -14.67
C ASP A 138 -11.28 5.71 -15.01
N SER A 139 -12.21 5.67 -15.98
CA SER A 139 -12.97 6.87 -16.39
C SER A 139 -13.84 7.47 -15.28
N PHE A 140 -14.17 6.70 -14.26
CA PHE A 140 -14.92 7.09 -13.06
C PHE A 140 -14.03 7.18 -11.83
N GLY A 141 -12.71 7.04 -12.02
CA GLY A 141 -11.70 7.08 -11.00
C GLY A 141 -11.38 8.48 -10.49
N SER A 142 -10.37 8.57 -9.66
CA SER A 142 -9.87 9.81 -9.08
C SER A 142 -8.39 9.69 -8.80
N ASP A 143 -7.66 10.80 -8.93
CA ASP A 143 -6.24 10.87 -8.52
C ASP A 143 -6.05 10.70 -7.00
N PHE A 144 -7.14 10.69 -6.21
CA PHE A 144 -7.14 10.60 -4.76
C PHE A 144 -8.04 9.47 -4.26
N GLY A 145 -7.49 8.59 -3.40
CA GLY A 145 -8.14 7.35 -2.95
C GLY A 145 -9.50 7.56 -2.30
N GLY A 146 -9.61 8.44 -1.33
CA GLY A 146 -10.87 8.72 -0.64
C GLY A 146 -11.98 9.29 -1.54
N SER A 147 -11.61 9.88 -2.68
CA SER A 147 -12.56 10.38 -3.69
C SER A 147 -13.10 9.30 -4.63
N VAL A 148 -12.50 8.11 -4.66
CA VAL A 148 -13.02 6.95 -5.40
C VAL A 148 -14.29 6.44 -4.71
N ASN A 149 -15.39 6.32 -5.45
CA ASN A 149 -16.67 5.93 -4.86
C ASN A 149 -16.88 4.41 -4.93
N PRO A 150 -16.79 3.68 -3.81
CA PRO A 150 -16.93 2.22 -3.78
C PRO A 150 -18.35 1.73 -4.13
N LEU A 151 -19.38 2.57 -4.02
CA LEU A 151 -20.74 2.20 -4.45
C LEU A 151 -20.84 1.97 -5.96
N LEU A 152 -19.87 2.44 -6.72
CA LEU A 152 -19.80 2.22 -8.17
C LEU A 152 -19.12 0.90 -8.56
N PHE A 153 -18.43 0.21 -7.66
CA PHE A 153 -17.67 -1.02 -7.96
C PHE A 153 -18.56 -2.14 -8.53
N GLY A 154 -19.80 -2.26 -8.07
CA GLY A 154 -20.74 -3.24 -8.60
C GLY A 154 -21.15 -2.99 -10.06
N ALA A 155 -21.16 -1.73 -10.51
CA ALA A 155 -21.50 -1.34 -11.88
C ALA A 155 -20.25 -1.20 -12.77
N PHE A 156 -19.13 -0.83 -12.20
CA PHE A 156 -17.82 -0.57 -12.84
C PHE A 156 -16.72 -1.32 -12.07
N PRO A 157 -16.58 -2.64 -12.22
CA PRO A 157 -15.66 -3.44 -11.43
C PRO A 157 -14.18 -3.03 -11.61
N THR A 158 -13.82 -2.47 -12.75
CA THR A 158 -12.46 -2.01 -13.05
C THR A 158 -12.03 -0.81 -12.20
N LEU A 159 -12.99 -0.06 -11.65
CA LEU A 159 -12.75 1.10 -10.80
C LEU A 159 -11.99 0.74 -9.50
N GLN A 160 -12.10 -0.50 -9.03
CA GLN A 160 -11.37 -0.99 -7.86
C GLN A 160 -9.85 -0.96 -8.07
N TYR A 161 -9.41 -0.96 -9.31
CA TYR A 161 -7.99 -1.04 -9.70
C TYR A 161 -7.44 0.28 -10.23
N ASP A 162 -8.16 1.37 -9.99
CA ASP A 162 -7.74 2.72 -10.33
C ASP A 162 -6.44 3.11 -9.62
N THR A 163 -5.60 3.95 -10.25
CA THR A 163 -4.36 4.44 -9.63
C THR A 163 -4.61 5.77 -8.95
N TRP A 164 -4.19 5.88 -7.69
CA TRP A 164 -4.43 7.08 -6.88
C TRP A 164 -3.43 7.24 -5.72
N TRP A 165 -3.31 8.48 -5.24
CA TRP A 165 -2.57 8.82 -4.03
C TRP A 165 -3.51 9.02 -2.84
N THR A 166 -2.98 8.80 -1.63
CA THR A 166 -3.71 9.00 -0.38
C THR A 166 -2.76 9.24 0.80
N ILE A 167 -3.33 9.54 1.96
CA ILE A 167 -2.67 9.45 3.27
C ILE A 167 -3.61 8.64 4.17
N GLY A 168 -3.50 7.31 4.11
CA GLY A 168 -4.22 6.36 4.94
C GLY A 168 -5.68 6.11 4.58
N ALA A 169 -6.28 6.87 3.65
CA ALA A 169 -7.68 6.72 3.27
C ALA A 169 -7.87 5.63 2.22
N GLU A 170 -8.92 4.83 2.40
CA GLU A 170 -9.45 3.87 1.45
C GLU A 170 -10.54 4.51 0.56
N PRO A 171 -10.94 3.89 -0.56
CA PRO A 171 -12.06 4.34 -1.36
C PRO A 171 -13.34 4.55 -0.55
N GLY A 172 -13.88 5.78 -0.63
CA GLY A 172 -15.11 6.17 0.08
C GLY A 172 -14.91 6.73 1.48
N ASP A 173 -13.70 6.74 2.00
CA ASP A 173 -13.41 7.43 3.25
C ASP A 173 -13.50 8.95 3.10
N ASP A 174 -13.88 9.64 4.19
CA ASP A 174 -13.71 11.10 4.27
C ASP A 174 -12.23 11.38 4.57
N ASP A 175 -11.44 11.48 3.51
CA ASP A 175 -9.98 11.54 3.61
C ASP A 175 -9.44 12.86 4.18
N GLY A 176 -10.23 13.92 4.19
CA GLY A 176 -9.75 15.24 4.60
C GLY A 176 -8.49 15.70 3.85
N LEU A 177 -8.19 15.05 2.71
CA LEU A 177 -6.99 15.26 1.93
C LEU A 177 -7.05 16.60 1.22
N ASN A 178 -5.99 17.36 1.33
CA ASN A 178 -5.79 18.63 0.63
C ASN A 178 -4.59 18.51 -0.29
N SER A 179 -4.55 19.32 -1.34
CA SER A 179 -3.43 19.37 -2.26
C SER A 179 -2.97 20.80 -2.53
N ALA A 180 -1.67 20.97 -2.70
CA ALA A 180 -1.05 22.22 -3.12
C ALA A 180 0.11 21.90 -4.06
N PHE A 181 -0.04 22.22 -5.34
CA PHE A 181 0.96 21.96 -6.35
C PHE A 181 1.35 23.24 -7.10
N ASP A 182 2.62 23.31 -7.52
CA ASP A 182 3.06 24.32 -8.49
C ASP A 182 2.20 24.21 -9.75
N ALA A 183 1.65 25.33 -10.19
CA ALA A 183 0.81 25.40 -11.40
C ALA A 183 1.55 25.02 -12.71
N ALA A 184 2.86 24.86 -12.66
CA ALA A 184 3.67 24.42 -13.79
C ALA A 184 3.77 22.89 -13.88
N LEU A 185 3.32 22.14 -12.85
CA LEU A 185 3.36 20.69 -12.82
C LEU A 185 2.18 20.11 -13.60
N THR A 186 2.47 19.08 -14.39
CA THR A 186 1.51 18.28 -15.19
C THR A 186 1.45 16.83 -14.71
N SER A 187 1.95 16.56 -13.50
CA SER A 187 2.20 15.22 -12.96
C SER A 187 0.99 14.29 -13.05
N PHE A 188 -0.21 14.78 -12.77
CA PHE A 188 -1.43 13.98 -12.88
C PHE A 188 -1.91 13.75 -14.33
N ASP A 189 -1.53 14.60 -15.27
CA ASP A 189 -1.77 14.36 -16.69
C ASP A 189 -0.72 13.39 -17.26
N ASP A 190 0.54 13.51 -16.80
CA ASP A 190 1.68 12.75 -17.31
C ASP A 190 1.58 11.27 -16.90
N TRP A 191 1.20 10.95 -15.65
CA TRP A 191 1.07 9.55 -15.24
C TRP A 191 -0.03 8.78 -15.99
N ASN A 192 -1.05 9.49 -16.48
CA ASN A 192 -2.08 8.92 -17.34
C ASN A 192 -1.60 8.64 -18.77
N ASN A 193 -0.57 9.36 -19.24
CA ASN A 193 -0.13 9.32 -20.62
C ASN A 193 1.16 8.55 -20.85
N ASP A 194 2.14 8.68 -19.96
CA ASP A 194 3.48 8.12 -20.11
C ASP A 194 4.00 7.33 -18.91
N GLY A 195 3.19 7.19 -17.84
CA GLY A 195 3.57 6.42 -16.66
C GLY A 195 4.55 7.13 -15.74
N VAL A 196 4.60 8.47 -15.79
CA VAL A 196 5.49 9.28 -14.95
C VAL A 196 4.69 10.26 -14.11
N PHE A 197 4.82 10.16 -12.80
CA PHE A 197 4.38 11.18 -11.84
C PHE A 197 5.62 11.81 -11.21
N VAL A 198 5.78 13.13 -11.34
CA VAL A 198 6.96 13.83 -10.80
C VAL A 198 6.61 15.19 -10.22
N VAL A 199 7.08 15.43 -8.99
CA VAL A 199 7.06 16.74 -8.32
C VAL A 199 8.49 17.12 -7.99
N ASN A 200 9.08 17.97 -8.81
CA ASN A 200 10.52 18.32 -8.76
C ASN A 200 10.79 19.80 -9.06
N THR A 201 9.83 20.69 -8.87
CA THR A 201 10.02 22.13 -9.07
C THR A 201 10.41 22.83 -7.78
N PHE A 202 10.97 24.05 -7.89
CA PHE A 202 11.36 24.86 -6.72
C PHE A 202 10.17 25.17 -5.77
N ILE A 203 8.97 25.40 -6.33
CA ILE A 203 7.74 25.58 -5.53
C ILE A 203 7.27 24.23 -4.99
N GLY A 204 7.47 23.16 -5.77
CA GLY A 204 7.10 21.81 -5.39
C GLY A 204 5.61 21.54 -5.39
N GLY A 205 5.24 20.54 -4.61
CA GLY A 205 3.86 20.14 -4.41
C GLY A 205 3.71 19.21 -3.22
N SER A 206 2.50 19.14 -2.68
CA SER A 206 2.19 18.24 -1.58
C SER A 206 0.72 17.84 -1.56
N LEU A 207 0.50 16.61 -1.08
CA LEU A 207 -0.76 16.17 -0.49
C LEU A 207 -0.62 16.27 1.02
N PHE A 208 -1.64 16.73 1.72
CA PHE A 208 -1.57 16.86 3.17
C PHE A 208 -2.94 16.74 3.83
N ILE A 209 -2.95 16.29 5.06
CA ILE A 209 -4.13 16.24 5.94
C ILE A 209 -3.94 17.24 7.10
N VAL A 210 -5.06 17.67 7.70
CA VAL A 210 -5.01 18.45 8.93
C VAL A 210 -4.72 17.50 10.09
N PRO A 211 -3.60 17.68 10.81
CA PRO A 211 -3.20 16.76 11.86
C PRO A 211 -4.28 16.60 12.95
N GLY A 212 -4.55 15.35 13.34
CA GLY A 212 -5.54 14.99 14.36
C GLY A 212 -7.00 15.14 13.93
N ALA A 213 -7.28 15.44 12.65
CA ALA A 213 -8.66 15.69 12.19
C ALA A 213 -9.51 14.42 12.13
N ASN A 214 -8.98 13.32 11.60
CA ASN A 214 -9.72 12.07 11.34
C ASN A 214 -8.93 10.78 11.63
N GLY A 215 -7.64 10.90 12.00
CA GLY A 215 -6.77 9.75 12.33
C GLY A 215 -6.32 8.90 11.15
N GLN A 216 -6.63 9.27 9.91
CA GLN A 216 -6.26 8.49 8.72
C GLN A 216 -4.76 8.38 8.50
N GLY A 217 -3.99 9.43 8.87
CA GLY A 217 -2.53 9.38 8.83
C GLY A 217 -1.88 8.49 9.89
N ASN A 218 -2.66 7.84 10.75
CA ASN A 218 -2.12 6.95 11.78
C ASN A 218 -1.82 5.57 11.20
N PRO A 219 -0.73 4.91 11.61
CA PRO A 219 -0.41 3.58 11.13
C PRO A 219 -1.44 2.53 11.56
N ILE A 220 -1.89 1.72 10.61
CA ILE A 220 -2.61 0.48 10.84
C ILE A 220 -1.61 -0.67 10.67
N ASN A 221 -1.40 -1.48 11.69
CA ASN A 221 -0.39 -2.55 11.69
C ASN A 221 1.03 -2.04 11.37
N GLY A 222 1.37 -0.84 11.83
CA GLY A 222 2.68 -0.22 11.60
C GLY A 222 2.86 0.42 10.23
N ARG A 223 1.82 0.53 9.40
CA ARG A 223 1.90 1.06 8.04
C ARG A 223 0.83 2.12 7.77
N VAL A 224 1.17 3.10 6.94
CA VAL A 224 0.22 4.11 6.41
C VAL A 224 0.17 3.97 4.89
N LEU A 225 -1.00 3.74 4.33
CA LEU A 225 -1.23 3.66 2.89
C LEU A 225 -0.96 5.00 2.23
N LEU A 226 -0.15 5.02 1.17
CA LEU A 226 0.21 6.25 0.44
C LEU A 226 -0.33 6.26 -0.99
N ALA A 227 -0.42 5.11 -1.64
CA ALA A 227 -0.90 5.02 -3.01
C ALA A 227 -1.44 3.63 -3.34
N GLN A 228 -2.33 3.57 -4.32
CA GLN A 228 -2.60 2.37 -5.11
C GLN A 228 -2.11 2.63 -6.54
N VAL A 229 -1.44 1.64 -7.13
CA VAL A 229 -0.84 1.76 -8.45
C VAL A 229 -1.14 0.51 -9.26
N THR A 230 -1.72 0.69 -10.43
CA THR A 230 -1.96 -0.41 -11.38
C THR A 230 -1.09 -0.19 -12.61
N THR A 231 -0.15 -1.12 -12.83
CA THR A 231 0.90 -1.01 -13.85
C THR A 231 1.20 -2.34 -14.50
N SER A 232 1.79 -2.29 -15.69
CA SER A 232 2.42 -3.43 -16.35
C SER A 232 3.94 -3.32 -16.23
N GLY A 233 4.59 -4.39 -15.79
CA GLY A 233 6.03 -4.38 -15.55
C GLY A 233 6.43 -3.74 -14.23
N ALA A 234 7.71 -3.45 -14.09
CA ALA A 234 8.25 -2.82 -12.89
C ALA A 234 7.92 -1.33 -12.82
N ALA A 235 7.80 -0.83 -11.60
CA ALA A 235 7.70 0.60 -11.33
C ALA A 235 8.63 0.98 -10.18
N SER A 236 9.10 2.22 -10.19
CA SER A 236 9.94 2.78 -9.12
C SER A 236 9.29 4.01 -8.51
N ALA A 237 9.45 4.18 -7.21
CA ALA A 237 8.99 5.36 -6.49
C ALA A 237 10.12 5.98 -5.67
N LEU A 238 10.08 7.29 -5.54
CA LEU A 238 10.87 8.06 -4.59
C LEU A 238 9.91 8.98 -3.85
N ILE A 239 9.69 8.70 -2.57
CA ILE A 239 8.62 9.34 -1.79
C ILE A 239 9.21 10.08 -0.60
N ASN A 240 8.67 11.28 -0.33
CA ASN A 240 8.99 12.05 0.85
C ASN A 240 7.73 12.25 1.67
N ILE A 241 7.81 12.04 2.97
CA ILE A 241 6.71 12.24 3.89
C ILE A 241 7.07 13.21 5.01
N GLN A 242 6.07 13.92 5.51
CA GLN A 242 6.11 14.57 6.79
C GLN A 242 5.19 13.83 7.75
N TYR A 243 5.65 13.61 8.98
CA TYR A 243 4.87 12.95 10.01
C TYR A 243 5.11 13.59 11.38
N ARG A 244 4.22 13.31 12.32
CA ARG A 244 4.33 13.72 13.72
C ARG A 244 4.47 12.52 14.61
N ASP A 245 5.16 12.69 15.73
CA ASP A 245 5.22 11.70 16.80
C ASP A 245 4.16 11.96 17.90
N ALA A 246 4.17 11.14 18.94
CA ALA A 246 3.29 11.26 20.10
C ALA A 246 3.41 12.62 20.83
N SER A 247 4.55 13.30 20.72
CA SER A 247 4.77 14.64 21.30
C SER A 247 4.30 15.78 20.40
N GLN A 248 3.74 15.45 19.23
CA GLN A 248 3.32 16.40 18.19
C GLN A 248 4.49 17.15 17.54
N GLU A 249 5.72 16.65 17.68
CA GLU A 249 6.87 17.15 16.96
C GLU A 249 6.84 16.64 15.52
N SER A 250 7.15 17.55 14.56
CA SER A 250 7.12 17.21 13.13
C SER A 250 8.49 16.76 12.65
N PHE A 251 8.50 15.68 11.89
CA PHE A 251 9.68 15.09 11.27
C PHE A 251 9.44 14.87 9.76
N GLN A 252 10.53 14.71 9.03
CA GLN A 252 10.52 14.38 7.60
C GLN A 252 11.33 13.11 7.37
N ALA A 253 10.80 12.21 6.54
CA ALA A 253 11.52 11.12 5.91
C ALA A 253 11.51 11.37 4.41
N ALA A 254 12.66 11.70 3.86
CA ALA A 254 12.80 12.11 2.46
C ALA A 254 13.72 11.18 1.69
N GLY A 255 13.51 11.10 0.38
CA GLY A 255 14.30 10.27 -0.51
C GLY A 255 14.13 8.77 -0.27
N MET A 256 12.93 8.34 0.17
CA MET A 256 12.63 6.91 0.38
C MET A 256 12.41 6.23 -0.97
N PRO A 257 13.31 5.32 -1.40
CA PRO A 257 13.15 4.61 -2.65
C PRO A 257 12.27 3.37 -2.48
N LEU A 258 11.64 2.94 -3.57
CA LEU A 258 10.91 1.69 -3.67
C LEU A 258 10.88 1.25 -5.13
N VAL A 259 11.19 -0.02 -5.39
CA VAL A 259 10.98 -0.68 -6.68
C VAL A 259 9.95 -1.80 -6.49
N PHE A 260 8.97 -1.90 -7.40
CA PHE A 260 7.93 -2.92 -7.29
C PHE A 260 7.35 -3.29 -8.68
N PRO A 261 7.04 -4.56 -8.92
CA PRO A 261 7.58 -5.67 -8.15
C PRO A 261 9.10 -5.74 -8.30
N VAL A 262 9.78 -6.27 -7.32
CA VAL A 262 11.21 -6.60 -7.46
C VAL A 262 11.33 -7.70 -8.51
N ALA A 263 12.24 -7.56 -9.47
CA ALA A 263 12.45 -8.56 -10.51
C ALA A 263 12.81 -9.91 -9.86
N GLY A 264 12.11 -10.97 -10.27
CA GLY A 264 12.26 -12.28 -9.65
C GLY A 264 11.58 -12.46 -8.29
N ALA A 265 11.09 -11.36 -7.68
CA ALA A 265 10.29 -11.47 -6.46
C ALA A 265 8.92 -12.07 -6.77
N GLY A 266 8.45 -12.87 -5.86
CA GLY A 266 7.15 -13.52 -5.96
C GLY A 266 7.23 -15.00 -5.64
N CYS A 267 6.17 -15.69 -5.94
CA CYS A 267 5.97 -17.09 -5.59
C CYS A 267 5.72 -17.91 -6.85
N ASN A 268 6.56 -18.90 -7.10
CA ASN A 268 6.40 -19.84 -8.22
C ASN A 268 5.42 -21.00 -7.89
N ASN A 269 4.60 -20.84 -6.88
CA ASN A 269 3.58 -21.80 -6.50
C ASN A 269 2.20 -21.35 -6.99
N GLU A 270 1.59 -22.10 -7.91
CA GLU A 270 0.28 -21.80 -8.50
C GLU A 270 -0.88 -21.70 -7.50
N LEU A 271 -0.68 -22.12 -6.26
CA LEU A 271 -1.68 -22.02 -5.19
C LEU A 271 -1.56 -20.74 -4.37
N ALA A 272 -0.52 -19.95 -4.57
CA ALA A 272 -0.31 -18.71 -3.86
C ALA A 272 -1.02 -17.53 -4.54
N CYS A 273 -1.50 -16.59 -3.75
CA CYS A 273 -2.20 -15.41 -4.24
C CYS A 273 -1.28 -14.44 -5.00
N ASN A 274 0.02 -14.49 -4.72
CA ASN A 274 1.04 -13.74 -5.42
C ASN A 274 1.85 -14.63 -6.40
N TYR A 275 1.17 -15.58 -7.06
CA TYR A 275 1.81 -16.45 -8.06
C TYR A 275 2.43 -15.62 -9.18
N ASN A 276 3.71 -15.85 -9.39
CA ASN A 276 4.47 -15.33 -10.52
C ASN A 276 5.24 -16.49 -11.17
N PRO A 277 4.91 -16.90 -12.41
CA PRO A 277 5.58 -18.01 -13.08
C PRO A 277 7.06 -17.72 -13.38
N GLU A 278 7.49 -16.45 -13.32
CA GLU A 278 8.87 -16.02 -13.54
C GLU A 278 9.66 -15.85 -12.23
N ALA A 279 9.02 -16.07 -11.07
CA ALA A 279 9.69 -16.02 -9.79
C ALA A 279 10.67 -17.21 -9.62
N GLU A 280 11.86 -16.93 -9.11
CA GLU A 280 12.92 -17.91 -8.89
C GLU A 280 12.81 -18.67 -7.55
N GLY A 281 11.62 -18.74 -6.94
CA GLY A 281 11.42 -19.50 -5.69
C GLY A 281 10.04 -19.34 -5.07
N ASP A 282 9.90 -19.99 -3.90
CA ASP A 282 8.66 -20.02 -3.12
C ASP A 282 8.81 -19.26 -1.78
N ALA A 283 9.83 -18.41 -1.64
CA ALA A 283 10.18 -17.81 -0.35
C ALA A 283 9.15 -16.79 0.15
N ASP A 284 8.45 -16.12 -0.77
CA ASP A 284 7.50 -15.04 -0.48
C ASP A 284 6.06 -15.42 -0.85
N CYS A 285 5.74 -16.71 -0.86
CA CYS A 285 4.40 -17.18 -1.20
C CYS A 285 3.36 -16.73 -0.17
N VAL A 286 2.35 -16.01 -0.62
CA VAL A 286 1.17 -15.63 0.15
C VAL A 286 0.04 -16.60 -0.19
N PHE A 287 -0.31 -17.45 0.75
CA PHE A 287 -1.43 -18.36 0.59
C PHE A 287 -2.68 -17.80 1.28
N PRO A 288 -3.86 -18.05 0.71
CA PRO A 288 -5.10 -17.63 1.36
C PRO A 288 -5.26 -18.36 2.70
N GLU A 289 -5.84 -17.66 3.66
CA GLU A 289 -6.20 -18.24 4.96
C GLU A 289 -7.38 -19.23 4.82
N THR A 290 -7.68 -19.94 5.90
CA THR A 290 -8.82 -20.86 5.93
C THR A 290 -10.11 -20.08 5.68
N TYR A 291 -10.96 -20.56 4.79
CA TYR A 291 -12.20 -19.96 4.28
C TYR A 291 -12.03 -18.81 3.28
N TYR A 292 -10.77 -18.44 2.95
CA TYR A 292 -10.46 -17.44 1.93
C TYR A 292 -9.87 -18.09 0.69
N ASN A 293 -10.06 -17.45 -0.46
CA ASN A 293 -9.26 -17.62 -1.67
C ASN A 293 -8.51 -16.31 -1.95
N CYS A 294 -7.83 -16.20 -3.08
CA CYS A 294 -7.08 -15.00 -3.41
C CYS A 294 -7.94 -13.78 -3.77
N ASP A 295 -9.23 -14.00 -3.98
CA ASP A 295 -10.19 -12.95 -4.33
C ASP A 295 -11.02 -12.48 -3.11
N GLY A 296 -10.89 -13.16 -1.97
CA GLY A 296 -11.65 -12.88 -0.75
C GLY A 296 -12.24 -14.14 -0.12
N CYS A 297 -13.36 -14.02 0.57
CA CYS A 297 -14.07 -15.16 1.15
C CYS A 297 -14.51 -16.17 0.08
N ILE A 298 -14.44 -17.46 0.42
CA ILE A 298 -14.99 -18.53 -0.44
C ILE A 298 -16.51 -18.50 -0.42
N ASN A 299 -17.10 -18.28 0.77
CA ASN A 299 -18.52 -18.08 0.99
C ASN A 299 -18.70 -16.79 1.77
N ASP A 300 -19.51 -15.88 1.26
CA ASP A 300 -19.86 -14.57 1.83
C ASP A 300 -21.24 -14.21 1.25
N ALA A 301 -22.27 -14.63 1.95
CA ALA A 301 -23.63 -14.62 1.44
C ALA A 301 -24.26 -13.22 1.44
N ASP A 302 -23.89 -12.38 2.39
CA ASP A 302 -24.39 -11.00 2.53
C ASP A 302 -23.43 -9.94 1.94
N GLY A 303 -22.15 -10.32 1.70
CA GLY A 303 -21.15 -9.47 1.04
C GLY A 303 -20.52 -8.42 1.96
N ASP A 304 -20.48 -8.67 3.27
CA ASP A 304 -19.93 -7.75 4.27
C ASP A 304 -18.40 -7.88 4.43
N GLY A 305 -17.81 -8.96 3.85
CA GLY A 305 -16.36 -9.25 3.86
C GLY A 305 -15.93 -10.15 5.02
N VAL A 306 -16.86 -10.62 5.85
CA VAL A 306 -16.65 -11.72 6.81
C VAL A 306 -17.16 -12.99 6.16
N CYS A 307 -16.37 -14.06 6.18
CA CYS A 307 -16.80 -15.30 5.55
C CYS A 307 -17.88 -16.00 6.40
N ASP A 308 -18.92 -16.57 5.76
CA ASP A 308 -20.05 -17.28 6.41
C ASP A 308 -19.60 -18.21 7.56
N GLU A 309 -18.41 -18.84 7.43
CA GLU A 309 -17.87 -19.74 8.45
C GLU A 309 -17.21 -19.04 9.64
N LEU A 310 -16.96 -17.74 9.51
CA LEU A 310 -16.35 -16.89 10.55
C LEU A 310 -17.34 -15.94 11.19
N GLU A 311 -18.57 -15.89 10.68
CA GLU A 311 -19.62 -15.04 11.21
C GLU A 311 -20.03 -15.40 12.64
N VAL A 312 -20.34 -14.36 13.39
CA VAL A 312 -20.87 -14.44 14.75
C VAL A 312 -22.32 -13.97 14.73
N GLU A 313 -23.24 -14.92 14.86
CA GLU A 313 -24.68 -14.63 14.90
C GLU A 313 -25.05 -13.81 16.15
N GLY A 314 -25.88 -12.78 15.98
CA GLY A 314 -26.37 -11.93 17.05
C GLY A 314 -27.07 -10.68 16.51
N CYS A 315 -27.52 -9.81 17.41
CA CYS A 315 -28.13 -8.56 17.00
C CYS A 315 -27.09 -7.51 16.62
N THR A 316 -27.04 -7.10 15.36
CA THR A 316 -26.09 -6.12 14.82
C THR A 316 -26.58 -4.67 14.85
N LEU A 317 -27.84 -4.43 15.30
CA LEU A 317 -28.42 -3.09 15.33
C LEU A 317 -28.13 -2.39 16.67
N ASP A 318 -27.39 -1.28 16.63
CA ASP A 318 -26.94 -0.50 17.80
C ASP A 318 -28.09 0.10 18.66
N LEU A 319 -29.27 0.20 18.08
CA LEU A 319 -30.49 0.70 18.79
C LEU A 319 -31.23 -0.40 19.52
N ALA A 320 -30.88 -1.67 19.34
CA ALA A 320 -31.53 -2.80 20.03
C ALA A 320 -31.00 -2.96 21.46
N CYS A 321 -31.85 -3.40 22.36
CA CYS A 321 -31.49 -3.59 23.76
C CYS A 321 -30.55 -4.78 24.00
N ASN A 322 -30.46 -5.68 23.06
CA ASN A 322 -29.57 -6.84 23.05
C ASN A 322 -28.51 -6.74 21.94
N PHE A 323 -28.13 -5.51 21.55
CA PHE A 323 -27.03 -5.30 20.61
C PHE A 323 -25.76 -6.01 21.08
N ASP A 324 -25.17 -6.81 20.20
CA ASP A 324 -23.85 -7.45 20.42
C ASP A 324 -22.81 -6.86 19.49
N ILE A 325 -21.86 -6.13 20.06
CA ILE A 325 -20.76 -5.51 19.32
C ILE A 325 -19.84 -6.53 18.61
N ASN A 326 -19.90 -7.81 18.99
CA ASN A 326 -19.11 -8.86 18.37
C ASN A 326 -19.89 -9.62 17.28
N ALA A 327 -21.19 -9.38 17.15
CA ALA A 327 -21.98 -9.97 16.09
C ALA A 327 -21.61 -9.36 14.74
N THR A 328 -21.37 -10.22 13.74
CA THR A 328 -21.12 -9.86 12.35
C THR A 328 -22.33 -10.17 11.47
N GLU A 329 -23.18 -11.14 11.87
CA GLU A 329 -24.39 -11.56 11.17
C GLU A 329 -25.64 -11.31 12.04
N ASP A 330 -26.66 -10.67 11.46
CA ASP A 330 -27.95 -10.45 12.15
C ASP A 330 -28.81 -11.71 12.15
N ASP A 331 -28.94 -12.36 13.30
CA ASP A 331 -29.77 -13.54 13.50
C ASP A 331 -31.27 -13.23 13.64
N GLY A 332 -31.66 -11.97 13.53
CA GLY A 332 -33.03 -11.49 13.71
C GLY A 332 -33.48 -11.47 15.17
N SER A 333 -32.56 -11.60 16.11
CA SER A 333 -32.87 -11.61 17.56
C SER A 333 -33.00 -10.22 18.17
N CYS A 334 -32.85 -9.14 17.37
CA CYS A 334 -32.85 -7.78 17.86
C CYS A 334 -34.15 -7.44 18.62
N GLU A 335 -34.01 -7.05 19.87
CA GLU A 335 -35.09 -6.61 20.74
C GLU A 335 -35.07 -5.08 20.90
N PHE A 336 -36.15 -4.43 20.48
CA PHE A 336 -36.27 -2.98 20.60
C PHE A 336 -37.15 -2.60 21.77
N PRO A 337 -36.86 -1.49 22.45
CA PRO A 337 -37.70 -1.01 23.53
C PRO A 337 -39.12 -0.69 23.02
N ALA A 338 -40.10 -0.96 23.86
CA ALA A 338 -41.48 -0.60 23.56
C ALA A 338 -41.68 0.92 23.57
N GLN A 339 -42.80 1.39 23.05
CA GLN A 339 -43.12 2.83 23.06
C GLN A 339 -43.12 3.34 24.51
N TYR A 340 -42.45 4.47 24.74
CA TYR A 340 -42.20 5.14 26.02
C TYR A 340 -41.13 4.47 26.91
N TYR A 341 -40.41 3.42 26.39
CA TYR A 341 -39.33 2.75 27.12
C TYR A 341 -37.98 2.98 26.39
N THR A 342 -36.93 2.97 27.19
CA THR A 342 -35.55 2.70 26.74
C THR A 342 -35.19 1.26 27.10
N CYS A 343 -33.99 0.81 26.74
CA CYS A 343 -33.54 -0.51 27.18
C CYS A 343 -33.34 -0.65 28.70
N ASP A 344 -33.21 0.48 29.39
CA ASP A 344 -33.00 0.56 30.84
C ASP A 344 -34.29 0.78 31.63
N GLY A 345 -35.42 1.04 30.96
CA GLY A 345 -36.72 1.31 31.60
C GLY A 345 -37.50 2.45 30.95
N CYS A 346 -38.43 3.03 31.67
CA CYS A 346 -39.25 4.15 31.19
C CYS A 346 -38.41 5.37 30.80
N ILE A 347 -38.85 6.09 29.75
CA ILE A 347 -38.28 7.40 29.40
C ILE A 347 -38.65 8.42 30.49
N ASN A 348 -39.90 8.42 30.92
CA ASN A 348 -40.41 9.24 32.03
C ASN A 348 -41.12 8.35 33.04
N ASP A 349 -40.73 8.40 34.31
CA ASP A 349 -41.29 7.66 35.44
C ASP A 349 -41.07 8.52 36.69
N ALA A 350 -42.03 9.40 36.95
CA ALA A 350 -41.87 10.46 37.95
C ALA A 350 -42.00 9.93 39.40
N ASP A 351 -42.75 8.85 39.61
CA ASP A 351 -42.96 8.29 40.95
C ASP A 351 -42.13 6.99 41.17
N GLY A 352 -41.50 6.46 40.12
CA GLY A 352 -40.55 5.33 40.21
C GLY A 352 -41.20 3.99 40.40
N ASP A 353 -42.45 3.82 39.96
CA ASP A 353 -43.21 2.58 40.14
C ASP A 353 -43.01 1.56 38.99
N GLY A 354 -42.32 1.97 37.92
CA GLY A 354 -41.99 1.15 36.75
C GLY A 354 -43.05 1.19 35.64
N VAL A 355 -44.09 2.01 35.79
CA VAL A 355 -45.06 2.36 34.74
C VAL A 355 -44.72 3.76 34.23
N CYS A 356 -44.54 3.88 32.92
CA CYS A 356 -44.18 5.18 32.36
C CYS A 356 -45.32 6.17 32.50
N ASP A 357 -45.01 7.46 32.83
CA ASP A 357 -45.98 8.54 33.04
C ASP A 357 -47.05 8.61 31.94
N GLU A 358 -46.66 8.31 30.69
CA GLU A 358 -47.57 8.31 29.52
C GLU A 358 -48.56 7.12 29.50
N LEU A 359 -48.30 6.05 30.29
CA LEU A 359 -49.14 4.84 30.41
C LEU A 359 -49.92 4.80 31.72
N GLU A 360 -49.64 5.73 32.64
CA GLU A 360 -50.36 5.80 33.90
C GLU A 360 -51.83 6.18 33.72
N VAL A 361 -52.67 5.53 34.47
CA VAL A 361 -54.08 5.84 34.53
C VAL A 361 -54.38 6.54 35.86
N PRO A 362 -54.68 7.84 35.85
CA PRO A 362 -55.01 8.56 37.07
C PRO A 362 -56.26 7.97 37.73
N GLY A 363 -56.15 7.65 38.99
CA GLY A 363 -57.25 7.12 39.74
C GLY A 363 -56.93 6.95 41.22
N CYS A 364 -57.94 6.67 42.00
CA CYS A 364 -57.76 6.34 43.41
C CYS A 364 -57.34 4.88 43.54
N THR A 365 -56.10 4.66 44.03
CA THR A 365 -55.53 3.32 44.27
C THR A 365 -55.95 2.73 45.65
N ASP A 366 -56.63 3.54 46.48
CA ASP A 366 -57.15 3.04 47.79
C ASP A 366 -58.46 2.23 47.63
N ALA A 367 -58.31 0.91 47.84
CA ALA A 367 -59.48 -0.04 47.80
C ALA A 367 -60.58 0.27 48.82
N MET A 368 -60.34 1.17 49.76
CA MET A 368 -61.26 1.59 50.79
C MET A 368 -61.94 2.94 50.54
N ALA A 369 -61.53 3.61 49.45
CA ALA A 369 -62.10 4.90 49.06
C ALA A 369 -63.47 4.72 48.42
N CYS A 370 -64.53 5.41 48.93
CA CYS A 370 -65.90 5.37 48.42
C CYS A 370 -66.15 6.43 47.37
#